data_52b1e7593752fe227938086ac417ed24
#
_entry.id   52b1e7593752fe227938086ac417ed24
#
_cell.length_a   1.000
_cell.length_b   1.000
_cell.length_c   1.000
_cell.angle_alpha   90.00
_cell.angle_beta   90.00
_cell.angle_gamma   90.00
#
_symmetry.space_group_name_H-M   'P 1'
#
loop_
_entity.id
_entity.type
_entity.pdbx_description
1 polymer ?
#
loop_
_entity_poly.entity_id
_entity_poly.type
_entity_poly.pdbx_seq_one_letter_code
_entity_poly.pdbx_strand_id
1 'polypeptide(L)'
;ASGVGTSSMAFELASRLGLKNLISTDMIREVMRKIVSKELSPVIHKSSFNAYESIRTPLLGPDPVVEGFISHVDVVNVGVEAVIERALKEGISIIIEGVHIVPGFIKEDLIRKSNVILFTLIVRDENTHKSRFYSRCRQPWVKRSLDNYLSNFHLIRKTQSFMIDQAIKHNSKIIDNVDVKYTIDIMVNDIIEKYGGSYDVRQESKGNNDN
;
A
#
# COMPACT_ATOMS: atom_id res chain seq x y z
N ALA A 1 1.03 -7.21 0.75
CA ALA A 1 0.98 -8.29 -0.24
C ALA A 1 -0.38 -8.32 -0.95
N SER A 2 -0.46 -9.06 -2.06
CA SER A 2 -1.74 -9.25 -2.75
C SER A 2 -2.73 -10.01 -1.87
N GLY A 3 -4.02 -9.62 -1.89
CA GLY A 3 -5.08 -10.33 -1.18
C GLY A 3 -5.23 -10.00 0.31
N VAL A 4 -4.44 -9.09 0.87
CA VAL A 4 -4.58 -8.69 2.29
C VAL A 4 -5.69 -7.66 2.54
N GLY A 5 -6.39 -7.20 1.49
CA GLY A 5 -7.57 -6.33 1.62
C GLY A 5 -7.25 -4.84 1.64
N THR A 6 -6.10 -4.40 1.13
CA THR A 6 -5.70 -2.98 1.11
C THR A 6 -6.75 -2.07 0.49
N SER A 7 -7.30 -2.43 -0.67
CA SER A 7 -8.30 -1.60 -1.36
C SER A 7 -9.60 -1.44 -0.55
N SER A 8 -10.07 -2.52 0.09
CA SER A 8 -11.27 -2.45 0.93
C SER A 8 -11.04 -1.58 2.17
N MET A 9 -9.85 -1.72 2.79
CA MET A 9 -9.47 -0.90 3.95
C MET A 9 -9.30 0.56 3.56
N ALA A 10 -8.67 0.85 2.44
CA ALA A 10 -8.47 2.20 1.96
C ALA A 10 -9.81 2.91 1.64
N PHE A 11 -10.75 2.18 1.03
CA PHE A 11 -12.10 2.70 0.76
C PHE A 11 -12.86 3.00 2.06
N GLU A 12 -12.87 2.07 3.01
CA GLU A 12 -13.55 2.26 4.29
C GLU A 12 -12.92 3.40 5.11
N LEU A 13 -11.57 3.47 5.14
CA LEU A 13 -10.86 4.55 5.80
C LEU A 13 -11.16 5.91 5.15
N ALA A 14 -11.17 5.99 3.82
CA ALA A 14 -11.53 7.20 3.09
C ALA A 14 -12.95 7.66 3.44
N SER A 15 -13.90 6.72 3.49
CA SER A 15 -15.30 6.99 3.88
C SER A 15 -15.39 7.54 5.30
N ARG A 16 -14.70 6.94 6.26
CA ARG A 16 -14.70 7.36 7.67
C ARG A 16 -14.07 8.74 7.90
N LEU A 17 -13.03 9.04 7.14
CA LEU A 17 -12.32 10.33 7.23
C LEU A 17 -12.90 11.41 6.32
N GLY A 18 -13.93 11.12 5.53
CA GLY A 18 -14.49 12.05 4.55
C GLY A 18 -13.52 12.41 3.42
N LEU A 19 -12.53 11.55 3.13
CA LEU A 19 -11.54 11.78 2.09
C LEU A 19 -12.09 11.37 0.72
N LYS A 20 -11.85 12.20 -0.28
CA LYS A 20 -12.33 11.97 -1.67
C LYS A 20 -11.26 11.40 -2.58
N ASN A 21 -10.00 11.54 -2.20
CA ASN A 21 -8.87 11.14 -3.04
C ASN A 21 -8.33 9.78 -2.57
N LEU A 22 -8.51 8.78 -3.41
CA LEU A 22 -8.02 7.42 -3.21
C LEU A 22 -7.35 6.96 -4.50
N ILE A 23 -6.08 6.57 -4.43
CA ILE A 23 -5.31 6.08 -5.57
C ILE A 23 -4.73 4.71 -5.25
N SER A 24 -4.94 3.78 -6.19
CA SER A 24 -4.30 2.46 -6.17
C SER A 24 -2.95 2.52 -6.88
N THR A 25 -1.94 1.91 -6.29
CA THR A 25 -0.62 1.77 -6.95
C THR A 25 -0.68 0.87 -8.19
N ASP A 26 -1.66 -0.03 -8.28
CA ASP A 26 -1.93 -0.78 -9.50
C ASP A 26 -2.38 0.15 -10.65
N MET A 27 -3.15 1.21 -10.37
CA MET A 27 -3.52 2.21 -11.39
C MET A 27 -2.30 3.00 -11.85
N ILE A 28 -1.43 3.42 -10.92
CA ILE A 28 -0.15 4.07 -11.26
C ILE A 28 0.67 3.16 -12.16
N ARG A 29 0.82 1.89 -11.80
CA ARG A 29 1.51 0.90 -12.62
C ARG A 29 0.90 0.77 -14.03
N GLU A 30 -0.43 0.74 -14.16
CA GLU A 30 -1.08 0.64 -15.48
C GLU A 30 -0.79 1.86 -16.36
N VAL A 31 -0.75 3.07 -15.78
CA VAL A 31 -0.31 4.27 -16.52
C VAL A 31 1.14 4.13 -16.98
N MET A 32 2.04 3.70 -16.07
CA MET A 32 3.45 3.51 -16.40
C MET A 32 3.67 2.46 -17.49
N ARG A 33 2.91 1.37 -17.49
CA ARG A 33 2.94 0.33 -18.54
C ARG A 33 2.53 0.82 -19.91
N LYS A 34 1.82 1.94 -20.02
CA LYS A 34 1.49 2.58 -21.31
C LYS A 34 2.61 3.46 -21.83
N ILE A 35 3.45 3.95 -20.93
CA ILE A 35 4.56 4.86 -21.25
C ILE A 35 5.87 4.08 -21.42
N VAL A 36 6.12 3.11 -20.52
CA VAL A 36 7.34 2.30 -20.50
C VAL A 36 7.10 0.98 -21.21
N SER A 37 7.85 0.73 -22.28
CA SER A 37 7.71 -0.51 -23.04
C SER A 37 8.17 -1.74 -22.24
N LYS A 38 7.71 -2.91 -22.67
CA LYS A 38 8.07 -4.19 -22.03
C LYS A 38 9.57 -4.51 -22.20
N GLU A 39 10.18 -4.00 -23.23
CA GLU A 39 11.63 -4.18 -23.48
C GLU A 39 12.46 -3.36 -22.50
N LEU A 40 12.00 -2.15 -22.13
CA LEU A 40 12.69 -1.28 -21.18
C LEU A 40 12.48 -1.70 -19.73
N SER A 41 11.26 -2.08 -19.37
CA SER A 41 10.96 -2.52 -18.01
C SER A 41 10.00 -3.72 -17.99
N PRO A 42 10.51 -4.94 -18.25
CA PRO A 42 9.66 -6.13 -18.29
C PRO A 42 8.97 -6.44 -16.95
N VAL A 43 9.56 -6.03 -15.83
CA VAL A 43 9.05 -6.33 -14.47
C VAL A 43 7.65 -5.76 -14.21
N ILE A 44 7.36 -4.52 -14.62
CA ILE A 44 6.04 -3.91 -14.39
C ILE A 44 4.92 -4.51 -15.26
N HIS A 45 5.30 -5.28 -16.29
CA HIS A 45 4.36 -6.00 -17.16
C HIS A 45 3.98 -7.38 -16.63
N LYS A 46 4.53 -7.81 -15.50
CA LYS A 46 4.18 -9.01 -14.74
C LYS A 46 3.36 -8.65 -13.50
N SER A 47 2.82 -9.64 -12.81
CA SER A 47 2.30 -9.43 -11.44
C SER A 47 3.45 -9.27 -10.46
N SER A 48 3.22 -8.57 -9.35
CA SER A 48 4.25 -8.29 -8.35
C SER A 48 4.91 -9.56 -7.77
N PHE A 49 4.16 -10.67 -7.66
CA PHE A 49 4.65 -11.93 -7.10
C PHE A 49 5.37 -12.84 -8.10
N ASN A 50 5.25 -12.59 -9.41
CA ASN A 50 5.97 -13.33 -10.45
C ASN A 50 6.82 -12.44 -11.37
N ALA A 51 7.17 -11.25 -10.92
CA ALA A 51 8.01 -10.31 -11.66
C ALA A 51 9.42 -10.89 -11.93
N TYR A 52 9.91 -11.76 -11.04
CA TYR A 52 11.21 -12.44 -11.18
C TYR A 52 11.37 -13.22 -12.50
N GLU A 53 10.27 -13.74 -13.06
CA GLU A 53 10.30 -14.47 -14.34
C GLU A 53 10.72 -13.60 -15.53
N SER A 54 10.67 -12.30 -15.39
CA SER A 54 11.00 -11.34 -16.45
C SER A 54 12.42 -10.78 -16.36
N ILE A 55 13.14 -11.08 -15.28
CA ILE A 55 14.51 -10.61 -15.06
C ILE A 55 15.47 -11.51 -15.82
N ARG A 56 16.25 -10.92 -16.72
CA ARG A 56 17.19 -11.64 -17.58
C ARG A 56 18.63 -11.69 -17.01
N THR A 57 18.95 -10.76 -16.14
CA THR A 57 20.25 -10.70 -15.46
C THR A 57 20.29 -11.65 -14.26
N PRO A 58 21.42 -12.27 -13.93
CA PRO A 58 21.54 -13.01 -12.68
C PRO A 58 21.14 -12.13 -11.50
N LEU A 59 20.22 -12.63 -10.68
CA LEU A 59 19.79 -11.96 -9.47
C LEU A 59 20.92 -12.10 -8.41
N LEU A 60 21.28 -11.01 -7.78
CA LEU A 60 22.38 -10.96 -6.82
C LEU A 60 21.95 -11.40 -5.42
N GLY A 61 20.65 -11.34 -5.14
CA GLY A 61 20.09 -11.70 -3.83
C GLY A 61 19.80 -13.19 -3.68
N PRO A 62 19.57 -13.64 -2.44
CA PRO A 62 19.36 -15.05 -2.12
C PRO A 62 18.03 -15.62 -2.60
N ASP A 63 17.05 -14.75 -2.90
CA ASP A 63 15.70 -15.16 -3.27
C ASP A 63 15.21 -14.44 -4.54
N PRO A 64 15.13 -15.16 -5.66
CA PRO A 64 14.68 -14.57 -6.93
C PRO A 64 13.31 -13.90 -6.87
N VAL A 65 12.38 -14.44 -6.08
CA VAL A 65 11.01 -13.88 -5.97
C VAL A 65 11.04 -12.52 -5.30
N VAL A 66 11.83 -12.40 -4.21
CA VAL A 66 12.01 -11.14 -3.48
C VAL A 66 12.72 -10.12 -4.36
N GLU A 67 13.79 -10.51 -5.05
CA GLU A 67 14.53 -9.62 -5.95
C GLU A 67 13.64 -9.10 -7.11
N GLY A 68 12.84 -10.01 -7.68
CA GLY A 68 11.86 -9.65 -8.71
C GLY A 68 10.81 -8.68 -8.18
N PHE A 69 10.34 -8.90 -6.96
CA PHE A 69 9.40 -8.01 -6.29
C PHE A 69 10.02 -6.64 -6.00
N ILE A 70 11.25 -6.58 -5.51
CA ILE A 70 11.99 -5.33 -5.27
C ILE A 70 12.10 -4.53 -6.58
N SER A 71 12.61 -5.16 -7.64
CA SER A 71 12.75 -4.52 -8.95
C SER A 71 11.42 -3.97 -9.50
N HIS A 72 10.32 -4.70 -9.23
CA HIS A 72 8.98 -4.25 -9.61
C HIS A 72 8.53 -3.04 -8.79
N VAL A 73 8.75 -3.08 -7.47
CA VAL A 73 8.42 -1.99 -6.53
C VAL A 73 9.20 -0.72 -6.85
N ASP A 74 10.50 -0.81 -7.09
CA ASP A 74 11.37 0.32 -7.38
C ASP A 74 10.89 1.11 -8.60
N VAL A 75 10.50 0.41 -9.67
CA VAL A 75 9.99 1.08 -10.86
C VAL A 75 8.65 1.78 -10.58
N VAL A 76 7.71 1.10 -9.91
CA VAL A 76 6.37 1.67 -9.66
C VAL A 76 6.44 2.83 -8.65
N ASN A 77 7.37 2.77 -7.70
CA ASN A 77 7.51 3.81 -6.68
C ASN A 77 7.91 5.17 -7.24
N VAL A 78 8.54 5.25 -8.41
CA VAL A 78 8.76 6.53 -9.12
C VAL A 78 7.44 7.28 -9.30
N GLY A 79 6.39 6.57 -9.72
CA GLY A 79 5.06 7.15 -9.87
C GLY A 79 4.34 7.39 -8.54
N VAL A 80 4.52 6.51 -7.55
CA VAL A 80 3.94 6.67 -6.21
C VAL A 80 4.52 7.91 -5.53
N GLU A 81 5.83 8.09 -5.56
CA GLU A 81 6.52 9.26 -4.99
C GLU A 81 6.07 10.57 -5.65
N ALA A 82 5.92 10.58 -6.98
CA ALA A 82 5.42 11.75 -7.70
C ALA A 82 4.00 12.15 -7.23
N VAL A 83 3.13 11.17 -6.94
CA VAL A 83 1.79 11.42 -6.40
C VAL A 83 1.87 11.95 -4.97
N ILE A 84 2.73 11.39 -4.13
CA ILE A 84 2.94 11.87 -2.75
C ILE A 84 3.47 13.32 -2.76
N GLU A 85 4.51 13.59 -3.55
CA GLU A 85 5.11 14.93 -3.69
C GLU A 85 4.07 15.95 -4.14
N ARG A 86 3.22 15.59 -5.12
CA ARG A 86 2.14 16.45 -5.60
C ARG A 86 1.11 16.73 -4.52
N ALA A 87 0.66 15.70 -3.80
CA ALA A 87 -0.30 15.85 -2.72
C ALA A 87 0.23 16.74 -1.60
N LEU A 88 1.48 16.53 -1.19
CA LEU A 88 2.16 17.35 -0.17
C LEU A 88 2.29 18.81 -0.60
N LYS A 89 2.68 19.05 -1.85
CA LYS A 89 2.85 20.41 -2.40
C LYS A 89 1.55 21.20 -2.45
N GLU A 90 0.44 20.53 -2.72
CA GLU A 90 -0.88 21.17 -2.88
C GLU A 90 -1.76 21.09 -1.63
N GLY A 91 -1.28 20.46 -0.56
CA GLY A 91 -2.06 20.27 0.67
C GLY A 91 -3.29 19.37 0.46
N ILE A 92 -3.20 18.43 -0.47
CA ILE A 92 -4.30 17.50 -0.78
C ILE A 92 -4.22 16.30 0.14
N SER A 93 -5.29 16.04 0.91
CA SER A 93 -5.42 14.80 1.66
C SER A 93 -5.78 13.65 0.71
N ILE A 94 -4.99 12.57 0.76
CA ILE A 94 -5.08 11.42 -0.14
C ILE A 94 -4.76 10.13 0.59
N ILE A 95 -5.42 9.05 0.21
CA ILE A 95 -5.03 7.69 0.56
C ILE A 95 -4.42 7.04 -0.69
N ILE A 96 -3.22 6.48 -0.53
CA ILE A 96 -2.57 5.67 -1.57
C ILE A 96 -2.49 4.24 -1.04
N GLU A 97 -2.99 3.28 -1.82
CA GLU A 97 -3.03 1.87 -1.42
C GLU A 97 -2.40 0.97 -2.47
N GLY A 98 -1.80 -0.11 -2.03
CA GLY A 98 -1.33 -1.17 -2.93
C GLY A 98 -0.06 -1.86 -2.46
N VAL A 99 0.27 -2.93 -3.18
CA VAL A 99 1.39 -3.83 -2.87
C VAL A 99 2.77 -3.17 -3.05
N HIS A 100 2.83 -2.05 -3.78
CA HIS A 100 4.08 -1.37 -4.08
C HIS A 100 4.54 -0.43 -2.95
N ILE A 101 3.66 -0.13 -1.98
CA ILE A 101 4.02 0.67 -0.81
C ILE A 101 4.71 -0.25 0.20
N VAL A 102 6.04 -0.30 0.11
CA VAL A 102 6.89 -1.13 0.98
C VAL A 102 7.73 -0.22 1.87
N PRO A 103 7.72 -0.40 3.20
CA PRO A 103 8.57 0.36 4.10
C PRO A 103 10.05 0.27 3.68
N GLY A 104 10.74 1.41 3.64
CA GLY A 104 12.13 1.51 3.21
C GLY A 104 12.36 1.60 1.70
N PHE A 105 11.30 1.53 0.88
CA PHE A 105 11.37 1.63 -0.59
C PHE A 105 10.75 2.92 -1.15
N ILE A 106 10.19 3.75 -0.29
CA ILE A 106 9.75 5.12 -0.61
C ILE A 106 10.76 6.06 0.04
N LYS A 107 11.09 7.16 -0.61
CA LYS A 107 12.03 8.15 -0.11
C LYS A 107 11.72 8.53 1.34
N GLU A 108 12.75 8.45 2.18
CA GLU A 108 12.62 8.62 3.62
C GLU A 108 12.15 10.04 3.98
N ASP A 109 12.59 11.05 3.23
CA ASP A 109 12.19 12.45 3.41
C ASP A 109 10.69 12.67 3.15
N LEU A 110 10.04 11.85 2.34
CA LEU A 110 8.59 11.86 2.14
C LEU A 110 7.87 11.19 3.30
N ILE A 111 8.33 10.01 3.73
CA ILE A 111 7.68 9.23 4.80
C ILE A 111 7.83 9.89 6.17
N ARG A 112 8.94 10.61 6.41
CA ARG A 112 9.17 11.34 7.68
C ARG A 112 8.38 12.63 7.83
N LYS A 113 7.66 13.08 6.80
CA LYS A 113 6.79 14.26 6.93
C LYS A 113 5.72 14.01 7.99
N SER A 114 5.48 15.00 8.84
CA SER A 114 4.51 14.90 9.94
C SER A 114 3.09 14.55 9.50
N ASN A 115 2.74 14.92 8.27
CA ASN A 115 1.43 14.67 7.65
C ASN A 115 1.37 13.40 6.78
N VAL A 116 2.36 12.52 6.87
CA VAL A 116 2.35 11.19 6.20
C VAL A 116 2.27 10.08 7.24
N ILE A 117 1.37 9.13 7.03
CA ILE A 117 1.24 7.91 7.85
C ILE A 117 1.33 6.70 6.94
N LEU A 118 2.12 5.72 7.36
CA LEU A 118 2.31 4.45 6.66
C LEU A 118 1.79 3.30 7.52
N PHE A 119 0.89 2.48 6.95
CA PHE A 119 0.41 1.24 7.54
C PHE A 119 0.79 0.04 6.66
N THR A 120 1.29 -1.01 7.27
CA THR A 120 1.55 -2.29 6.60
C THR A 120 0.46 -3.29 6.98
N LEU A 121 -0.45 -3.56 6.04
CA LEU A 121 -1.51 -4.56 6.24
C LEU A 121 -1.01 -5.95 5.84
N ILE A 122 -1.30 -6.93 6.70
CA ILE A 122 -0.97 -8.33 6.49
C ILE A 122 -2.20 -9.21 6.76
N VAL A 123 -2.11 -10.50 6.43
CA VAL A 123 -2.99 -11.56 6.91
C VAL A 123 -2.11 -12.71 7.36
N ARG A 124 -2.06 -12.99 8.67
CA ARG A 124 -1.19 -14.04 9.22
C ARG A 124 -1.70 -15.43 8.86
N ASP A 125 -2.98 -15.68 9.07
CA ASP A 125 -3.58 -16.98 8.81
C ASP A 125 -3.69 -17.23 7.29
N GLU A 126 -3.13 -18.36 6.84
CA GLU A 126 -3.10 -18.72 5.42
C GLU A 126 -4.48 -19.07 4.86
N ASN A 127 -5.34 -19.70 5.65
CA ASN A 127 -6.68 -20.08 5.21
C ASN A 127 -7.54 -18.85 5.03
N THR A 128 -7.46 -17.91 5.96
CA THR A 128 -8.09 -16.59 5.84
C THR A 128 -7.57 -15.86 4.60
N HIS A 129 -6.26 -15.87 4.35
CA HIS A 129 -5.68 -15.23 3.19
C HIS A 129 -6.16 -15.86 1.87
N LYS A 130 -6.18 -17.19 1.78
CA LYS A 130 -6.73 -17.93 0.63
C LYS A 130 -8.22 -17.63 0.40
N SER A 131 -9.02 -17.61 1.48
CA SER A 131 -10.46 -17.36 1.39
C SER A 131 -10.83 -16.02 0.75
N ARG A 132 -9.96 -15.01 0.89
CA ARG A 132 -10.14 -13.70 0.26
C ARG A 132 -10.02 -13.73 -1.25
N PHE A 133 -9.19 -14.60 -1.81
CA PHE A 133 -9.13 -14.79 -3.26
C PHE A 133 -10.40 -15.45 -3.79
N TYR A 134 -10.96 -16.43 -3.08
CA TYR A 134 -12.26 -17.00 -3.43
C TYR A 134 -13.38 -15.96 -3.43
N SER A 135 -13.45 -15.13 -2.39
CA SER A 135 -14.46 -14.08 -2.27
C SER A 135 -14.31 -13.02 -3.37
N ARG A 136 -13.07 -12.62 -3.70
CA ARG A 136 -12.79 -11.64 -4.76
C ARG A 136 -13.17 -12.16 -6.14
N CYS A 137 -12.87 -13.41 -6.46
CA CYS A 137 -13.13 -13.98 -7.79
C CYS A 137 -14.60 -14.35 -8.01
N ARG A 138 -15.45 -14.35 -6.98
CA ARG A 138 -16.91 -14.49 -7.12
C ARG A 138 -17.61 -13.24 -7.65
N GLN A 139 -16.93 -12.09 -7.68
CA GLN A 139 -17.50 -10.85 -8.20
C GLN A 139 -17.53 -10.91 -9.74
N PRO A 140 -18.69 -10.71 -10.40
CA PRO A 140 -18.87 -10.96 -11.85
C PRO A 140 -17.96 -10.12 -12.76
N TRP A 141 -17.51 -8.97 -12.27
CA TRP A 141 -16.65 -8.03 -13.01
C TRP A 141 -15.14 -8.27 -12.83
N VAL A 142 -14.75 -9.20 -11.95
CA VAL A 142 -13.34 -9.50 -11.72
C VAL A 142 -12.85 -10.56 -12.70
N LYS A 143 -12.09 -10.12 -13.71
CA LYS A 143 -11.50 -10.99 -14.74
C LYS A 143 -10.20 -11.71 -14.31
N ARG A 144 -9.83 -11.66 -13.02
CA ARG A 144 -8.60 -12.30 -12.54
C ARG A 144 -8.87 -13.76 -12.19
N SER A 145 -8.05 -14.66 -12.75
CA SER A 145 -8.18 -16.10 -12.50
C SER A 145 -7.86 -16.45 -11.05
N LEU A 146 -8.77 -17.14 -10.38
CA LEU A 146 -8.58 -17.71 -9.05
C LEU A 146 -7.39 -18.68 -9.06
N ASP A 147 -7.28 -19.53 -10.09
CA ASP A 147 -6.22 -20.52 -10.24
C ASP A 147 -4.84 -19.87 -10.27
N ASN A 148 -4.73 -18.72 -10.95
CA ASN A 148 -3.47 -17.98 -10.96
C ASN A 148 -3.05 -17.47 -9.57
N TYR A 149 -4.00 -17.10 -8.71
CA TYR A 149 -3.68 -16.72 -7.33
C TYR A 149 -3.34 -17.93 -6.47
N LEU A 150 -4.09 -19.01 -6.58
CA LEU A 150 -3.89 -20.20 -5.76
C LEU A 150 -2.60 -20.94 -6.12
N SER A 151 -2.28 -21.09 -7.40
CA SER A 151 -1.04 -21.71 -7.85
C SER A 151 0.21 -20.90 -7.45
N ASN A 152 0.08 -19.58 -7.35
CA ASN A 152 1.17 -18.68 -6.94
C ASN A 152 1.06 -18.23 -5.48
N PHE A 153 0.21 -18.87 -4.68
CA PHE A 153 -0.04 -18.42 -3.31
C PHE A 153 1.23 -18.41 -2.45
N HIS A 154 2.10 -19.40 -2.61
CA HIS A 154 3.40 -19.47 -1.91
C HIS A 154 4.30 -18.27 -2.25
N LEU A 155 4.27 -17.77 -3.49
CA LEU A 155 5.02 -16.57 -3.91
C LEU A 155 4.42 -15.30 -3.26
N ILE A 156 3.08 -15.23 -3.17
CA ILE A 156 2.38 -14.14 -2.49
C ILE A 156 2.73 -14.13 -0.99
N ARG A 157 2.78 -15.29 -0.35
CA ARG A 157 3.20 -15.42 1.05
C ARG A 157 4.65 -14.99 1.25
N LYS A 158 5.54 -15.34 0.32
CA LYS A 158 6.94 -14.93 0.34
C LYS A 158 7.09 -13.41 0.24
N THR A 159 6.36 -12.75 -0.68
CA THR A 159 6.36 -11.28 -0.76
C THR A 159 5.78 -10.65 0.51
N GLN A 160 4.75 -11.26 1.14
CA GLN A 160 4.24 -10.78 2.43
C GLN A 160 5.29 -10.87 3.53
N SER A 161 6.01 -12.00 3.63
CA SER A 161 7.08 -12.16 4.62
C SER A 161 8.13 -11.07 4.47
N PHE A 162 8.59 -10.82 3.25
CA PHE A 162 9.52 -9.74 2.95
C PHE A 162 8.97 -8.37 3.38
N MET A 163 7.70 -8.06 3.10
CA MET A 163 7.07 -6.80 3.53
C MET A 163 7.00 -6.67 5.06
N ILE A 164 6.77 -7.77 5.77
CA ILE A 164 6.80 -7.80 7.25
C ILE A 164 8.21 -7.47 7.75
N ASP A 165 9.24 -8.10 7.19
CA ASP A 165 10.63 -7.86 7.57
C ASP A 165 11.03 -6.40 7.34
N GLN A 166 10.62 -5.82 6.20
CA GLN A 166 10.85 -4.41 5.94
C GLN A 166 10.08 -3.50 6.90
N ALA A 167 8.84 -3.84 7.23
CA ALA A 167 8.05 -3.07 8.19
C ALA A 167 8.69 -3.07 9.59
N ILE A 168 9.21 -4.20 10.04
CA ILE A 168 9.94 -4.33 11.31
C ILE A 168 11.23 -3.48 11.26
N LYS A 169 12.01 -3.63 10.19
CA LYS A 169 13.28 -2.91 10.00
C LYS A 169 13.12 -1.40 10.02
N HIS A 170 12.02 -0.89 9.47
CA HIS A 170 11.73 0.54 9.34
C HIS A 170 10.70 1.07 10.35
N ASN A 171 10.40 0.32 11.43
CA ASN A 171 9.43 0.69 12.47
C ASN A 171 8.05 1.13 11.91
N SER A 172 7.62 0.51 10.81
CA SER A 172 6.29 0.75 10.23
C SER A 172 5.24 -0.06 10.99
N LYS A 173 4.09 0.55 11.25
CA LYS A 173 2.98 -0.15 11.93
C LYS A 173 2.46 -1.30 11.08
N ILE A 174 2.49 -2.50 11.66
CA ILE A 174 1.95 -3.72 11.05
C ILE A 174 0.57 -3.98 11.66
N ILE A 175 -0.42 -4.19 10.81
CA ILE A 175 -1.80 -4.51 11.23
C ILE A 175 -2.22 -5.82 10.56
N ASP A 176 -2.58 -6.83 11.39
CA ASP A 176 -3.17 -8.07 10.91
C ASP A 176 -4.65 -7.83 10.59
N ASN A 177 -4.96 -7.77 9.30
CA ASN A 177 -6.29 -7.45 8.82
C ASN A 177 -7.19 -8.70 8.84
N VAL A 178 -7.58 -9.15 10.01
CA VAL A 178 -8.52 -10.26 10.18
C VAL A 178 -9.96 -9.77 10.10
N ASP A 179 -10.27 -8.71 10.82
CA ASP A 179 -11.58 -8.06 10.87
C ASP A 179 -11.50 -6.62 10.36
N VAL A 180 -12.40 -6.27 9.43
CA VAL A 180 -12.42 -4.95 8.77
C VAL A 180 -12.65 -3.83 9.77
N LYS A 181 -13.65 -3.97 10.63
CA LYS A 181 -14.04 -2.92 11.59
C LYS A 181 -12.91 -2.66 12.57
N TYR A 182 -12.36 -3.72 13.15
CA TYR A 182 -11.26 -3.63 14.10
C TYR A 182 -10.01 -2.99 13.47
N THR A 183 -9.67 -3.39 12.24
CA THR A 183 -8.54 -2.83 11.50
C THR A 183 -8.71 -1.32 11.26
N ILE A 184 -9.89 -0.90 10.84
CA ILE A 184 -10.21 0.52 10.63
C ILE A 184 -10.14 1.31 11.93
N ASP A 185 -10.69 0.77 13.02
CA ASP A 185 -10.67 1.45 14.31
C ASP A 185 -9.22 1.69 14.79
N ILE A 186 -8.32 0.71 14.60
CA ILE A 186 -6.87 0.91 14.86
C ILE A 186 -6.30 2.03 14.00
N MET A 187 -6.56 2.01 12.69
CA MET A 187 -6.00 3.02 11.77
C MET A 187 -6.51 4.42 12.11
N VAL A 188 -7.80 4.58 12.39
CA VAL A 188 -8.40 5.85 12.77
C VAL A 188 -7.83 6.37 14.08
N ASN A 189 -7.70 5.51 15.10
CA ASN A 189 -7.11 5.90 16.38
C ASN A 189 -5.67 6.39 16.22
N ASP A 190 -4.84 5.68 15.44
CA ASP A 190 -3.46 6.11 15.18
C ASP A 190 -3.40 7.46 14.44
N ILE A 191 -4.33 7.70 13.52
CA ILE A 191 -4.44 8.99 12.82
C ILE A 191 -4.82 10.08 13.80
N ILE A 192 -5.81 9.84 14.67
CA ILE A 192 -6.25 10.80 15.69
C ILE A 192 -5.12 11.09 16.70
N GLU A 193 -4.41 10.07 17.18
CA GLU A 193 -3.27 10.25 18.07
C GLU A 193 -2.17 11.10 17.44
N LYS A 194 -1.88 10.85 16.16
CA LYS A 194 -0.84 11.61 15.45
C LYS A 194 -1.23 13.06 15.17
N TYR A 195 -2.50 13.33 14.87
CA TYR A 195 -2.97 14.66 14.45
C TYR A 195 -3.88 15.33 15.48
N GLY A 196 -4.59 14.58 16.33
CA GLY A 196 -5.54 15.11 17.33
C GLY A 196 -4.89 15.91 18.44
N GLY A 197 -3.62 15.63 18.76
CA GLY A 197 -2.85 16.42 19.74
C GLY A 197 -2.42 17.81 19.27
N SER A 198 -2.69 18.16 18.01
CA SER A 198 -2.30 19.45 17.41
C SER A 198 -3.44 20.48 17.36
N TYR A 199 -4.66 20.11 17.71
CA TYR A 199 -5.77 21.04 17.88
C TYR A 199 -5.75 21.60 19.30
N ASP A 200 -4.91 22.62 19.51
CA ASP A 200 -4.93 23.42 20.73
C ASP A 200 -6.23 24.28 20.71
N VAL A 201 -7.13 23.98 21.63
CA VAL A 201 -8.42 24.69 21.86
C VAL A 201 -8.22 26.15 22.31
N ARG A 202 -7.12 26.82 21.97
CA ARG A 202 -6.77 28.17 22.43
C ARG A 202 -7.23 29.31 21.55
N GLN A 203 -8.09 29.11 20.56
CA GLN A 203 -8.60 30.21 19.72
C GLN A 203 -10.02 30.66 19.98
N GLU A 204 -10.78 30.08 20.90
CA GLU A 204 -12.14 30.53 21.20
C GLU A 204 -12.27 31.48 22.41
N SER A 205 -11.18 31.93 23.03
CA SER A 205 -11.27 32.84 24.18
C SER A 205 -10.81 34.29 23.93
N LYS A 206 -10.70 34.71 22.67
CA LYS A 206 -10.42 36.12 22.33
C LYS A 206 -11.46 36.71 21.38
N GLY A 207 -12.67 36.81 21.83
CA GLY A 207 -13.71 37.41 21.02
C GLY A 207 -14.97 37.75 21.77
N ASN A 208 -14.89 38.11 23.06
CA ASN A 208 -16.00 38.78 23.75
C ASN A 208 -15.48 39.56 24.96
N ASN A 209 -14.85 40.68 24.69
CA ASN A 209 -14.81 41.82 25.58
C ASN A 209 -14.38 43.02 24.72
N ASP A 210 -15.39 43.70 24.21
CA ASP A 210 -15.37 45.15 24.15
C ASP A 210 -16.76 45.63 23.62
N ASN A 211 -17.52 46.22 24.57
CA ASN A 211 -18.73 47.07 24.46
C ASN A 211 -20.04 46.48 23.98
#